data_030e2ac1cf067a6f29200eab0469b16b
#
_entry.id   030e2ac1cf067a6f29200eab0469b16b
#
_cell.length_a   1.000
_cell.length_b   1.000
_cell.length_c   1.000
_cell.angle_alpha   90.00
_cell.angle_beta   90.00
_cell.angle_gamma   90.00
#
_symmetry.space_group_name_H-M   'P 1'
#
loop_
_entity.id
_entity.type
_entity.pdbx_description
1 polymer ?
#
loop_
_entity_poly.entity_id
_entity_poly.type
_entity_poly.pdbx_seq_one_letter_code
_entity_poly.pdbx_strand_id
1 'polypeptide(L)'
;VPIVGGREKIVDAVGQYSVDEIIFAIPSANTHVKKEILDICKETGCKMRTLPGMYQLINGDVSVAKLKEVEIEDLLGRDPIEINTEEVLNYVKDKVILVTGGGGSIGSELCRQIAGHQPKQLIIVDIYENNAYEIQQELIRKYPNLNLIVLIASVRNTERIEDIFDKYRPNVVYHAAAHKHVPLMEVSPNEAIKNNVFGTYRTAQAAD
;
A
#
# COMPACT_ATOMS: atom_id res chain seq x y z
N VAL A 1 20.93 17.81 25.92
CA VAL A 1 20.93 18.35 24.55
C VAL A 1 20.63 19.83 24.66
N PRO A 2 21.48 20.73 24.14
CA PRO A 2 21.23 22.16 24.17
C PRO A 2 20.06 22.52 23.24
N ILE A 3 19.27 23.53 23.65
CA ILE A 3 18.24 24.14 22.80
C ILE A 3 18.91 25.29 22.04
N VAL A 4 18.95 25.21 20.71
CA VAL A 4 19.65 26.19 19.86
C VAL A 4 18.78 27.23 19.22
N GLY A 5 17.44 27.05 19.27
CA GLY A 5 16.48 28.02 18.74
C GLY A 5 15.14 27.40 18.33
N GLY A 6 14.30 28.18 17.68
CA GLY A 6 13.08 27.72 17.05
C GLY A 6 13.32 27.24 15.60
N ARG A 7 12.23 26.98 14.86
CA ARG A 7 12.30 26.45 13.47
C ARG A 7 13.07 27.36 12.51
N GLU A 8 13.10 28.67 12.77
CA GLU A 8 13.83 29.66 11.97
C GLU A 8 15.36 29.49 12.04
N LYS A 9 15.85 28.74 13.02
CA LYS A 9 17.28 28.49 13.23
C LYS A 9 17.76 27.16 12.68
N ILE A 10 16.91 26.35 12.08
CA ILE A 10 17.26 25.00 11.62
C ILE A 10 18.42 25.04 10.61
N VAL A 11 18.34 25.90 9.60
CA VAL A 11 19.36 26.00 8.54
C VAL A 11 20.70 26.47 9.12
N ASP A 12 20.65 27.50 9.96
CA ASP A 12 21.86 28.04 10.63
C ASP A 12 22.53 27.00 11.54
N ALA A 13 21.70 26.27 12.31
CA ALA A 13 22.15 25.22 13.22
C ALA A 13 22.82 24.06 12.47
N VAL A 14 22.25 23.64 11.35
CA VAL A 14 22.84 22.59 10.50
C VAL A 14 24.22 22.98 10.03
N GLY A 15 24.40 24.21 9.55
CA GLY A 15 25.70 24.71 9.13
C GLY A 15 26.70 24.86 10.30
N GLN A 16 26.23 25.41 11.43
CA GLN A 16 27.09 25.70 12.60
C GLN A 16 27.61 24.42 13.29
N TYR A 17 26.78 23.38 13.36
CA TYR A 17 27.10 22.15 14.08
C TYR A 17 27.42 20.95 13.15
N SER A 18 27.53 21.18 11.84
CA SER A 18 27.77 20.12 10.83
C SER A 18 26.85 18.90 11.02
N VAL A 19 25.54 19.15 11.01
CA VAL A 19 24.54 18.13 11.27
C VAL A 19 24.36 17.24 10.03
N ASP A 20 24.46 15.92 10.20
CA ASP A 20 24.28 14.92 9.15
C ASP A 20 22.82 14.46 9.03
N GLU A 21 22.10 14.46 10.14
CA GLU A 21 20.75 13.89 10.22
C GLU A 21 19.84 14.74 11.11
N ILE A 22 18.61 14.96 10.64
CA ILE A 22 17.55 15.67 11.39
C ILE A 22 16.48 14.66 11.78
N ILE A 23 16.13 14.61 13.07
CA ILE A 23 15.05 13.78 13.59
C ILE A 23 13.86 14.67 13.93
N PHE A 24 12.76 14.50 13.20
CA PHE A 24 11.49 15.15 13.49
C PHE A 24 10.78 14.44 14.66
N ALA A 25 10.80 15.06 15.84
CA ALA A 25 10.34 14.46 17.10
C ALA A 25 9.07 15.12 17.66
N ILE A 26 8.19 15.66 16.81
CA ILE A 26 6.95 16.32 17.20
C ILE A 26 5.74 15.59 16.57
N PRO A 27 5.42 14.35 17.00
CA PRO A 27 4.36 13.55 16.37
C PRO A 27 2.97 14.17 16.50
N SER A 28 2.74 14.99 17.54
CA SER A 28 1.47 15.68 17.82
C SER A 28 1.31 17.01 17.08
N ALA A 29 2.30 17.48 16.32
CA ALA A 29 2.14 18.70 15.54
C ALA A 29 1.07 18.52 14.47
N ASN A 30 0.26 19.57 14.24
CA ASN A 30 -0.70 19.56 13.16
C ASN A 30 0.00 19.50 11.79
N THR A 31 -0.72 19.08 10.79
CA THR A 31 -0.22 18.85 9.44
C THR A 31 0.45 20.06 8.80
N HIS A 32 -0.09 21.26 9.04
CA HIS A 32 0.46 22.50 8.49
C HIS A 32 1.85 22.81 9.10
N VAL A 33 1.98 22.70 10.41
CA VAL A 33 3.25 22.92 11.13
C VAL A 33 4.28 21.86 10.75
N LYS A 34 3.87 20.58 10.61
CA LYS A 34 4.74 19.53 10.11
C LYS A 34 5.32 19.87 8.74
N LYS A 35 4.45 20.25 7.81
CA LYS A 35 4.85 20.59 6.44
C LYS A 35 5.84 21.77 6.43
N GLU A 36 5.55 22.85 7.16
CA GLU A 36 6.47 24.01 7.24
C GLU A 36 7.86 23.61 7.75
N ILE A 37 7.93 22.82 8.82
CA ILE A 37 9.22 22.40 9.39
C ILE A 37 9.96 21.46 8.43
N LEU A 38 9.27 20.52 7.82
CA LEU A 38 9.86 19.58 6.87
C LEU A 38 10.36 20.29 5.60
N ASP A 39 9.64 21.30 5.12
CA ASP A 39 10.08 22.11 3.98
C ASP A 39 11.39 22.88 4.31
N ILE A 40 11.49 23.47 5.51
CA ILE A 40 12.75 24.08 5.98
C ILE A 40 13.87 23.04 6.07
N CYS A 41 13.59 21.86 6.63
CA CYS A 41 14.60 20.79 6.75
C CYS A 41 15.11 20.30 5.39
N LYS A 42 14.28 20.29 4.34
CA LYS A 42 14.68 19.91 2.98
C LYS A 42 15.77 20.84 2.41
N GLU A 43 15.72 22.13 2.73
CA GLU A 43 16.69 23.12 2.27
C GLU A 43 18.10 22.81 2.79
N THR A 44 18.20 22.06 3.89
CA THR A 44 19.50 21.70 4.50
C THR A 44 20.23 20.57 3.80
N GLY A 45 19.55 19.73 3.02
CA GLY A 45 20.09 18.54 2.37
C GLY A 45 20.43 17.38 3.33
N CYS A 46 20.13 17.50 4.64
CA CYS A 46 20.36 16.45 5.62
C CYS A 46 19.39 15.29 5.45
N LYS A 47 19.79 14.09 5.87
CA LYS A 47 18.85 12.98 6.02
C LYS A 47 17.78 13.32 7.04
N MET A 48 16.53 12.99 6.73
CA MET A 48 15.41 13.25 7.63
C MET A 48 14.78 11.94 8.08
N ARG A 49 14.54 11.84 9.40
CA ARG A 49 13.77 10.76 10.00
C ARG A 49 12.65 11.31 10.88
N THR A 50 11.61 10.55 11.04
CA THR A 50 10.48 10.88 11.90
C THR A 50 10.28 9.81 12.97
N LEU A 51 9.83 10.23 14.15
CA LEU A 51 9.38 9.29 15.18
C LEU A 51 8.03 8.70 14.78
N PRO A 52 7.82 7.38 15.02
CA PRO A 52 6.51 6.77 14.89
C PRO A 52 5.47 7.48 15.77
N GLY A 53 4.20 7.46 15.37
CA GLY A 53 3.12 8.08 16.12
C GLY A 53 2.98 7.54 17.55
N MET A 54 2.35 8.33 18.43
CA MET A 54 2.25 8.09 19.88
C MET A 54 1.69 6.72 20.28
N TYR A 55 0.82 6.11 19.49
CA TYR A 55 0.29 4.76 19.73
C TYR A 55 1.34 3.65 19.65
N GLN A 56 2.41 3.84 18.92
CA GLN A 56 3.53 2.89 18.84
C GLN A 56 4.55 3.09 19.97
N LEU A 57 4.52 4.23 20.64
CA LEU A 57 5.36 4.55 21.80
C LEU A 57 4.84 3.95 23.12
N ILE A 58 3.52 3.73 23.22
CA ILE A 58 2.86 3.22 24.44
C ILE A 58 3.20 1.74 24.71
N ASN A 59 3.56 0.98 23.69
CA ASN A 59 3.94 -0.43 23.83
C ASN A 59 5.41 -0.69 24.23
N GLY A 60 6.12 0.32 24.72
CA GLY A 60 7.43 0.15 25.37
C GLY A 60 8.63 -0.10 24.47
N ASP A 61 8.46 -0.06 23.16
CA ASP A 61 9.47 -0.43 22.16
C ASP A 61 10.07 0.78 21.44
N VAL A 62 10.65 1.72 22.15
CA VAL A 62 11.40 2.82 21.51
C VAL A 62 12.84 2.37 21.27
N SER A 63 13.16 1.93 20.05
CA SER A 63 14.54 1.78 19.60
C SER A 63 14.82 2.72 18.44
N VAL A 64 16.07 3.20 18.36
CA VAL A 64 16.57 4.03 17.24
C VAL A 64 16.35 3.32 15.88
N ALA A 65 16.27 1.99 15.89
CA ALA A 65 15.96 1.16 14.72
C ALA A 65 14.53 1.35 14.15
N LYS A 66 13.63 2.00 14.89
CA LYS A 66 12.24 2.27 14.45
C LYS A 66 12.04 3.68 13.87
N LEU A 67 13.08 4.49 13.78
CA LEU A 67 13.02 5.76 13.06
C LEU A 67 12.75 5.49 11.58
N LYS A 68 11.65 6.00 11.05
CA LYS A 68 11.31 5.92 9.62
C LYS A 68 11.93 7.09 8.87
N GLU A 69 12.33 6.86 7.63
CA GLU A 69 12.60 7.95 6.71
C GLU A 69 11.30 8.74 6.48
N VAL A 70 11.43 10.06 6.28
CA VAL A 70 10.27 10.91 5.96
C VAL A 70 9.77 10.55 4.57
N GLU A 71 8.55 10.04 4.49
CA GLU A 71 7.92 9.67 3.23
C GLU A 71 7.20 10.87 2.60
N ILE A 72 6.90 10.79 1.30
CA ILE A 72 6.20 11.85 0.56
C ILE A 72 4.82 12.13 1.17
N GLU A 73 4.18 11.11 1.74
CA GLU A 73 2.90 11.19 2.43
C GLU A 73 2.94 12.13 3.64
N ASP A 74 4.05 12.12 4.39
CA ASP A 74 4.27 13.04 5.53
C ASP A 74 4.29 14.52 5.10
N LEU A 75 4.63 14.76 3.83
CA LEU A 75 4.71 16.09 3.22
C LEU A 75 3.40 16.55 2.57
N LEU A 76 2.53 15.62 2.17
CA LEU A 76 1.26 15.94 1.50
C LEU A 76 0.21 16.53 2.43
N GLY A 77 0.41 16.39 3.73
CA GLY A 77 -0.46 17.01 4.73
C GLY A 77 -1.91 16.54 4.67
N ARG A 78 -2.15 15.30 4.27
CA ARG A 78 -3.46 14.67 4.32
C ARG A 78 -3.59 13.87 5.61
N ASP A 79 -4.63 14.15 6.37
CA ASP A 79 -4.96 13.28 7.50
C ASP A 79 -5.37 11.90 6.96
N PRO A 80 -4.86 10.81 7.57
CA PRO A 80 -5.31 9.46 7.22
C PRO A 80 -6.83 9.39 7.40
N ILE A 81 -7.52 8.81 6.42
CA ILE A 81 -8.95 8.51 6.58
C ILE A 81 -9.05 7.36 7.59
N GLU A 82 -9.63 7.64 8.75
CA GLU A 82 -9.98 6.59 9.72
C GLU A 82 -11.23 5.88 9.23
N ILE A 83 -11.04 4.71 8.64
CA ILE A 83 -12.13 3.82 8.25
C ILE A 83 -12.27 2.76 9.36
N ASN A 84 -13.49 2.47 9.78
CA ASN A 84 -13.76 1.29 10.60
C ASN A 84 -13.52 0.03 9.76
N THR A 85 -12.27 -0.43 9.79
CA THR A 85 -11.79 -1.54 8.96
C THR A 85 -12.56 -2.83 9.27
N GLU A 86 -13.02 -3.01 10.52
CA GLU A 86 -13.79 -4.19 10.92
C GLU A 86 -15.16 -4.24 10.22
N GLU A 87 -15.88 -3.13 10.12
CA GLU A 87 -17.18 -3.09 9.41
C GLU A 87 -17.01 -3.38 7.92
N VAL A 88 -16.00 -2.77 7.29
CA VAL A 88 -15.72 -2.96 5.86
C VAL A 88 -15.29 -4.39 5.57
N LEU A 89 -14.45 -4.98 6.42
CA LEU A 89 -13.91 -6.32 6.19
C LEU A 89 -14.87 -7.44 6.64
N ASN A 90 -15.84 -7.18 7.52
CA ASN A 90 -16.95 -8.11 7.77
C ASN A 90 -17.78 -8.38 6.51
N TYR A 91 -17.77 -7.49 5.53
CA TYR A 91 -18.42 -7.70 4.24
C TYR A 91 -17.84 -8.88 3.45
N VAL A 92 -16.57 -9.25 3.66
CA VAL A 92 -15.92 -10.37 2.93
C VAL A 92 -16.07 -11.72 3.62
N LYS A 93 -16.54 -11.75 4.88
CA LYS A 93 -16.72 -12.97 5.65
C LYS A 93 -17.67 -13.94 4.94
N ASP A 94 -17.31 -15.23 4.93
CA ASP A 94 -18.08 -16.33 4.34
C ASP A 94 -18.38 -16.17 2.82
N LYS A 95 -17.70 -15.26 2.12
CA LYS A 95 -17.86 -15.02 0.69
C LYS A 95 -16.68 -15.54 -0.12
N VAL A 96 -16.95 -15.80 -1.40
CA VAL A 96 -15.93 -16.07 -2.41
C VAL A 96 -15.41 -14.73 -2.92
N ILE A 97 -14.15 -14.47 -2.72
CA ILE A 97 -13.51 -13.20 -3.07
C ILE A 97 -12.48 -13.43 -4.18
N LEU A 98 -12.51 -12.59 -5.21
CA LEU A 98 -11.53 -12.61 -6.29
C LEU A 98 -10.74 -11.30 -6.27
N VAL A 99 -9.41 -11.40 -6.34
CA VAL A 99 -8.51 -10.25 -6.42
C VAL A 99 -7.68 -10.38 -7.70
N THR A 100 -7.86 -9.46 -8.64
CA THR A 100 -6.98 -9.37 -9.82
C THR A 100 -5.79 -8.49 -9.53
N GLY A 101 -4.62 -8.82 -10.08
CA GLY A 101 -3.37 -8.12 -9.75
C GLY A 101 -2.94 -8.39 -8.30
N GLY A 102 -3.29 -9.56 -7.77
CA GLY A 102 -3.08 -9.90 -6.37
C GLY A 102 -1.63 -10.10 -5.94
N GLY A 103 -0.69 -10.22 -6.90
CA GLY A 103 0.75 -10.19 -6.65
C GLY A 103 1.35 -8.78 -6.59
N GLY A 104 0.62 -7.75 -7.05
CA GLY A 104 1.05 -6.36 -7.00
C GLY A 104 0.99 -5.77 -5.59
N SER A 105 1.56 -4.57 -5.40
CA SER A 105 1.65 -3.92 -4.08
C SER A 105 0.28 -3.72 -3.42
N ILE A 106 -0.71 -3.19 -4.16
CA ILE A 106 -2.07 -2.99 -3.65
C ILE A 106 -2.81 -4.32 -3.53
N GLY A 107 -2.76 -5.17 -4.56
CA GLY A 107 -3.48 -6.44 -4.58
C GLY A 107 -3.01 -7.40 -3.50
N SER A 108 -1.71 -7.50 -3.22
CA SER A 108 -1.18 -8.35 -2.17
C SER A 108 -1.60 -7.88 -0.77
N GLU A 109 -1.66 -6.57 -0.55
CA GLU A 109 -2.14 -6.02 0.71
C GLU A 109 -3.64 -6.27 0.91
N LEU A 110 -4.45 -6.11 -0.13
CA LEU A 110 -5.86 -6.52 -0.09
C LEU A 110 -6.00 -8.00 0.26
N CYS A 111 -5.21 -8.88 -0.37
CA CYS A 111 -5.22 -10.32 -0.07
C CYS A 111 -4.87 -10.62 1.39
N ARG A 112 -3.88 -9.91 1.99
CA ARG A 112 -3.51 -10.05 3.41
C ARG A 112 -4.66 -9.68 4.33
N GLN A 113 -5.28 -8.54 4.08
CA GLN A 113 -6.40 -8.06 4.88
C GLN A 113 -7.61 -9.00 4.76
N ILE A 114 -8.00 -9.37 3.55
CA ILE A 114 -9.11 -10.28 3.29
C ILE A 114 -8.90 -11.64 3.97
N ALA A 115 -7.68 -12.20 3.88
CA ALA A 115 -7.36 -13.50 4.45
C ALA A 115 -7.57 -13.56 5.98
N GLY A 116 -7.36 -12.44 6.70
CA GLY A 116 -7.60 -12.32 8.14
C GLY A 116 -9.09 -12.33 8.53
N HIS A 117 -10.02 -12.10 7.58
CA HIS A 117 -11.44 -11.94 7.83
C HIS A 117 -12.30 -13.14 7.39
N GLN A 118 -11.71 -14.34 7.34
CA GLN A 118 -12.38 -15.61 7.14
C GLN A 118 -13.29 -15.66 5.89
N PRO A 119 -12.76 -15.34 4.69
CA PRO A 119 -13.52 -15.54 3.47
C PRO A 119 -13.81 -17.03 3.27
N LYS A 120 -14.93 -17.37 2.63
CA LYS A 120 -15.22 -18.74 2.20
C LYS A 120 -14.13 -19.27 1.26
N GLN A 121 -13.65 -18.41 0.38
CA GLN A 121 -12.56 -18.69 -0.55
C GLN A 121 -11.92 -17.37 -1.00
N LEU A 122 -10.60 -17.35 -1.11
CA LEU A 122 -9.84 -16.27 -1.70
C LEU A 122 -9.19 -16.74 -3.01
N ILE A 123 -9.46 -16.04 -4.10
CA ILE A 123 -8.94 -16.33 -5.43
C ILE A 123 -8.05 -15.16 -5.85
N ILE A 124 -6.79 -15.46 -6.11
CA ILE A 124 -5.82 -14.50 -6.61
C ILE A 124 -5.60 -14.73 -8.09
N VAL A 125 -5.72 -13.69 -8.89
CA VAL A 125 -5.42 -13.72 -10.33
C VAL A 125 -4.31 -12.72 -10.62
N ASP A 126 -3.19 -13.19 -11.15
CA ASP A 126 -2.10 -12.32 -11.56
C ASP A 126 -1.45 -12.84 -12.85
N ILE A 127 -0.85 -11.96 -13.61
CA ILE A 127 -0.08 -12.33 -14.80
C ILE A 127 1.37 -12.69 -14.45
N TYR A 128 1.89 -12.17 -13.32
CA TYR A 128 3.27 -12.34 -12.90
C TYR A 128 3.41 -13.44 -11.85
N GLU A 129 3.93 -14.59 -12.30
CA GLU A 129 4.04 -15.82 -11.51
C GLU A 129 4.80 -15.62 -10.20
N ASN A 130 5.96 -14.95 -10.22
CA ASN A 130 6.80 -14.85 -9.04
C ASN A 130 6.09 -14.14 -7.88
N ASN A 131 5.48 -12.98 -8.15
CA ASN A 131 4.76 -12.24 -7.12
C ASN A 131 3.51 -12.99 -6.64
N ALA A 132 2.81 -13.69 -7.55
CA ALA A 132 1.68 -14.53 -7.20
C ALA A 132 2.10 -15.69 -6.29
N TYR A 133 3.25 -16.30 -6.53
CA TYR A 133 3.82 -17.35 -5.69
C TYR A 133 4.25 -16.82 -4.33
N GLU A 134 4.89 -15.66 -4.25
CA GLU A 134 5.33 -15.06 -2.99
C GLU A 134 4.15 -14.81 -2.05
N ILE A 135 3.09 -14.16 -2.53
CA ILE A 135 1.89 -13.91 -1.72
C ILE A 135 1.17 -15.22 -1.35
N GLN A 136 1.16 -16.22 -2.24
CA GLN A 136 0.62 -17.54 -1.93
C GLN A 136 1.34 -18.19 -0.75
N GLN A 137 2.68 -18.22 -0.79
CA GLN A 137 3.48 -18.83 0.27
C GLN A 137 3.34 -18.10 1.61
N GLU A 138 3.23 -16.77 1.56
CA GLU A 138 2.97 -15.97 2.75
C GLU A 138 1.62 -16.32 3.38
N LEU A 139 0.56 -16.32 2.58
CA LEU A 139 -0.81 -16.55 3.06
C LEU A 139 -1.01 -17.99 3.57
N ILE A 140 -0.46 -19.00 2.91
CA ILE A 140 -0.53 -20.41 3.37
C ILE A 140 0.14 -20.56 4.73
N ARG A 141 1.30 -19.91 4.93
CA ARG A 141 2.01 -19.97 6.23
C ARG A 141 1.23 -19.28 7.35
N LYS A 142 0.65 -18.13 7.05
CA LYS A 142 -0.05 -17.32 8.05
C LYS A 142 -1.47 -17.82 8.33
N TYR A 143 -2.13 -18.38 7.33
CA TYR A 143 -3.52 -18.86 7.39
C TYR A 143 -3.65 -20.27 6.81
N PRO A 144 -3.19 -21.32 7.53
CA PRO A 144 -3.14 -22.70 7.01
C PRO A 144 -4.50 -23.28 6.57
N ASN A 145 -5.59 -22.76 7.14
CA ASN A 145 -6.96 -23.21 6.84
C ASN A 145 -7.65 -22.36 5.77
N LEU A 146 -6.98 -21.38 5.19
CA LEU A 146 -7.54 -20.52 4.15
C LEU A 146 -7.76 -21.33 2.87
N ASN A 147 -8.97 -21.34 2.34
CA ASN A 147 -9.26 -21.89 1.03
C ASN A 147 -8.75 -20.90 -0.04
N LEU A 148 -7.47 -21.03 -0.36
CA LEU A 148 -6.73 -20.14 -1.26
C LEU A 148 -6.52 -20.79 -2.62
N ILE A 149 -6.86 -20.06 -3.69
CA ILE A 149 -6.56 -20.42 -5.07
C ILE A 149 -5.75 -19.29 -5.70
N VAL A 150 -4.67 -19.65 -6.37
CA VAL A 150 -3.84 -18.71 -7.13
C VAL A 150 -3.82 -19.15 -8.59
N LEU A 151 -4.18 -18.24 -9.48
CA LEU A 151 -4.30 -18.47 -10.92
C LEU A 151 -3.41 -17.49 -11.68
N ILE A 152 -2.60 -18.03 -12.58
CA ILE A 152 -1.85 -17.19 -13.51
C ILE A 152 -2.71 -16.93 -14.73
N ALA A 153 -3.15 -15.68 -14.88
CA ALA A 153 -3.98 -15.24 -15.99
C ALA A 153 -3.86 -13.72 -16.20
N SER A 154 -4.06 -13.31 -17.45
CA SER A 154 -4.15 -11.90 -17.82
C SER A 154 -5.61 -11.46 -17.88
N VAL A 155 -5.95 -10.32 -17.28
CA VAL A 155 -7.26 -9.68 -17.41
C VAL A 155 -7.60 -9.29 -18.86
N ARG A 156 -6.59 -9.33 -19.74
CA ARG A 156 -6.75 -9.08 -21.18
C ARG A 156 -7.33 -10.29 -21.95
N ASN A 157 -7.26 -11.48 -21.35
CA ASN A 157 -7.80 -12.71 -21.97
C ASN A 157 -9.25 -12.91 -21.51
N THR A 158 -10.18 -12.58 -22.41
CA THR A 158 -11.64 -12.64 -22.16
C THR A 158 -12.10 -14.05 -21.77
N GLU A 159 -11.79 -15.05 -22.59
CA GLU A 159 -12.20 -16.44 -22.34
C GLU A 159 -11.71 -16.93 -20.98
N ARG A 160 -10.44 -16.63 -20.65
CA ARG A 160 -9.88 -17.07 -19.38
C ARG A 160 -10.53 -16.38 -18.17
N ILE A 161 -10.88 -15.11 -18.30
CA ILE A 161 -11.61 -14.39 -17.23
C ILE A 161 -13.02 -14.94 -17.09
N GLU A 162 -13.76 -15.14 -18.17
CA GLU A 162 -15.09 -15.74 -18.17
C GLU A 162 -15.05 -17.13 -17.53
N ASP A 163 -14.14 -18.03 -17.93
CA ASP A 163 -13.95 -19.35 -17.32
C ASP A 163 -13.73 -19.29 -15.79
N ILE A 164 -12.92 -18.32 -15.33
CA ILE A 164 -12.65 -18.13 -13.90
C ILE A 164 -13.92 -17.70 -13.17
N PHE A 165 -14.65 -16.73 -13.72
CA PHE A 165 -15.88 -16.25 -13.10
C PHE A 165 -16.98 -17.32 -13.11
N ASP A 166 -17.14 -18.06 -14.19
CA ASP A 166 -18.10 -19.15 -14.29
C ASP A 166 -17.80 -20.30 -13.33
N LYS A 167 -16.53 -20.65 -13.20
CA LYS A 167 -16.10 -21.73 -12.31
C LYS A 167 -16.24 -21.39 -10.83
N TYR A 168 -15.83 -20.19 -10.44
CA TYR A 168 -15.69 -19.84 -9.03
C TYR A 168 -16.82 -18.96 -8.48
N ARG A 169 -17.58 -18.30 -9.34
CA ARG A 169 -18.73 -17.45 -8.98
C ARG A 169 -18.42 -16.51 -7.81
N PRO A 170 -17.44 -15.61 -7.94
CA PRO A 170 -17.07 -14.72 -6.85
C PRO A 170 -18.24 -13.81 -6.44
N ASN A 171 -18.40 -13.63 -5.12
CA ASN A 171 -19.38 -12.72 -4.57
C ASN A 171 -18.88 -11.28 -4.55
N VAL A 172 -17.56 -11.10 -4.47
CA VAL A 172 -16.89 -9.79 -4.44
C VAL A 172 -15.64 -9.86 -5.30
N VAL A 173 -15.42 -8.82 -6.09
CA VAL A 173 -14.23 -8.68 -6.94
C VAL A 173 -13.50 -7.40 -6.61
N TYR A 174 -12.21 -7.54 -6.29
CA TYR A 174 -11.29 -6.42 -6.17
C TYR A 174 -10.37 -6.41 -7.38
N HIS A 175 -10.45 -5.34 -8.17
CA HIS A 175 -9.67 -5.21 -9.40
C HIS A 175 -8.49 -4.26 -9.19
N ALA A 176 -7.28 -4.84 -9.01
CA ALA A 176 -6.03 -4.10 -8.82
C ALA A 176 -5.00 -4.34 -9.95
N ALA A 177 -5.40 -5.02 -11.04
CA ALA A 177 -4.56 -5.31 -12.18
C ALA A 177 -4.47 -4.10 -13.12
N ALA A 178 -3.46 -3.26 -12.95
CA ALA A 178 -3.24 -2.09 -13.81
C ALA A 178 -1.75 -1.82 -14.07
N HIS A 179 -1.43 -1.32 -15.26
CA HIS A 179 -0.14 -0.69 -15.54
C HIS A 179 -0.17 0.76 -15.02
N LYS A 180 0.74 1.11 -14.11
CA LYS A 180 0.71 2.41 -13.40
C LYS A 180 1.87 3.36 -13.74
N HIS A 181 2.99 2.83 -14.25
CA HIS A 181 4.18 3.64 -14.51
C HIS A 181 4.00 4.50 -15.77
N VAL A 182 3.67 5.77 -15.56
CA VAL A 182 3.36 6.73 -16.64
C VAL A 182 4.43 6.79 -17.71
N PRO A 183 5.75 6.94 -17.41
CA PRO A 183 6.77 7.03 -18.47
C PRO A 183 6.81 5.80 -19.39
N LEU A 184 6.55 4.59 -18.85
CA LEU A 184 6.50 3.39 -19.67
C LEU A 184 5.22 3.32 -20.52
N MET A 185 4.12 3.84 -20.00
CA MET A 185 2.85 3.85 -20.71
C MET A 185 2.79 4.94 -21.77
N GLU A 186 3.53 6.02 -21.65
CA GLU A 186 3.71 7.03 -22.70
C GLU A 186 4.43 6.43 -23.92
N VAL A 187 5.40 5.56 -23.69
CA VAL A 187 6.11 4.83 -24.77
C VAL A 187 5.27 3.66 -25.31
N SER A 188 4.38 3.10 -24.50
CA SER A 188 3.58 1.91 -24.84
C SER A 188 2.07 2.12 -24.58
N PRO A 189 1.43 3.16 -25.20
CA PRO A 189 0.05 3.54 -24.88
C PRO A 189 -0.96 2.44 -25.22
N ASN A 190 -0.71 1.64 -26.24
CA ASN A 190 -1.58 0.52 -26.61
C ASN A 190 -1.67 -0.54 -25.51
N GLU A 191 -0.58 -0.79 -24.79
CA GLU A 191 -0.59 -1.74 -23.68
C GLU A 191 -1.35 -1.20 -22.48
N ALA A 192 -1.26 0.11 -22.22
CA ALA A 192 -2.08 0.78 -21.21
C ALA A 192 -3.58 0.62 -21.51
N ILE A 193 -3.99 0.90 -22.76
CA ILE A 193 -5.39 0.78 -23.20
C ILE A 193 -5.85 -0.68 -23.09
N LYS A 194 -5.09 -1.63 -23.61
CA LYS A 194 -5.46 -3.05 -23.56
C LYS A 194 -5.63 -3.57 -22.15
N ASN A 195 -4.75 -3.16 -21.23
CA ASN A 195 -4.80 -3.64 -19.86
C ASN A 195 -5.77 -2.83 -19.00
N ASN A 196 -5.62 -1.50 -18.95
CA ASN A 196 -6.32 -0.67 -18.00
C ASN A 196 -7.75 -0.32 -18.44
N VAL A 197 -8.04 -0.30 -19.74
CA VAL A 197 -9.38 -0.04 -20.27
C VAL A 197 -10.10 -1.36 -20.56
N PHE A 198 -9.61 -2.14 -21.52
CA PHE A 198 -10.28 -3.38 -21.91
C PHE A 198 -10.21 -4.46 -20.84
N GLY A 199 -9.09 -4.60 -20.12
CA GLY A 199 -8.97 -5.55 -19.01
C GLY A 199 -9.95 -5.23 -17.88
N THR A 200 -10.10 -3.97 -17.51
CA THR A 200 -11.08 -3.52 -16.51
C THR A 200 -12.52 -3.75 -16.99
N TYR A 201 -12.82 -3.36 -18.24
CA TYR A 201 -14.15 -3.57 -18.82
C TYR A 201 -14.56 -5.03 -18.81
N ARG A 202 -13.68 -5.93 -19.26
CA ARG A 202 -13.95 -7.38 -19.30
C ARG A 202 -14.12 -7.97 -17.91
N THR A 203 -13.29 -7.54 -16.96
CA THR A 203 -13.42 -7.99 -15.56
C THR A 203 -14.75 -7.54 -14.96
N ALA A 204 -15.17 -6.30 -15.23
CA ALA A 204 -16.44 -5.78 -14.76
C ALA A 204 -17.64 -6.50 -15.43
N GLN A 205 -17.55 -6.76 -16.73
CA GLN A 205 -18.58 -7.48 -17.48
C GLN A 205 -18.74 -8.93 -16.99
N ALA A 206 -17.63 -9.62 -16.68
CA ALA A 206 -17.70 -10.98 -16.14
C ALA A 206 -18.21 -11.01 -14.69
N ALA A 207 -18.15 -9.89 -13.97
CA ALA A 207 -18.64 -9.77 -12.60
C ALA A 207 -20.15 -9.44 -12.51
N ASP A 208 -20.77 -8.96 -13.60
CA ASP A 208 -22.18 -8.63 -13.72
C ASP A 208 -23.02 -9.89 -13.93
#